data_49574aeb4bee8145bd46fbbc15e8883a
#
_entry.id   49574aeb4bee8145bd46fbbc15e8883a
#
_cell.length_a   1.000
_cell.length_b   1.000
_cell.length_c   1.000
_cell.angle_alpha   90.00
_cell.angle_beta   90.00
_cell.angle_gamma   90.00
#
_symmetry.space_group_name_H-M   'P 1'
#
loop_
_entity.id
_entity.type
_entity.pdbx_description
1 polymer ?
#
loop_
_entity_poly.entity_id
_entity_poly.type
_entity_poly.pdbx_seq_one_letter_code
_entity_poly.pdbx_strand_id
1 'polypeptide(L)'
;IKPNLLQCDSKNFPVSFVVTDPKGSIGVECGEALLKHGYKLKFFNTINFSKSMRYNPMAYIHSEKDVLKLVTALMTNTKGEGQGGDPFWDKAERLLLVSLIAYLHYEAPVEEQNFATLLEMLNTMQVSEDDETYQNPVDLLFEDLGKKKPKSFAVRQYKLYKLAAGKTAKSILISCGARLAPFDIQEVRDATMYDELELDK
;
A
#
# COMPACT_ATOMS: atom_id res chain seq x y z
N ILE A 1 28.28 9.12 -8.51
CA ILE A 1 27.62 8.63 -7.28
C ILE A 1 28.65 8.06 -6.31
N LYS A 2 29.40 6.98 -6.66
CA LYS A 2 30.34 6.28 -5.76
C LYS A 2 31.32 7.21 -5.03
N PRO A 3 32.07 8.14 -5.71
CA PRO A 3 32.99 9.03 -5.01
C PRO A 3 32.30 9.92 -3.96
N ASN A 4 31.09 10.36 -4.24
CA ASN A 4 30.33 11.20 -3.30
C ASN A 4 29.92 10.39 -2.05
N LEU A 5 29.46 9.14 -2.23
CA LEU A 5 29.11 8.26 -1.12
C LEU A 5 30.33 7.94 -0.23
N LEU A 6 31.47 7.68 -0.84
CA LEU A 6 32.71 7.35 -0.12
C LEU A 6 33.27 8.52 0.70
N GLN A 7 32.91 9.76 0.38
CA GLN A 7 33.29 10.96 1.14
C GLN A 7 32.36 11.27 2.30
N CYS A 8 31.20 10.61 2.38
CA CYS A 8 30.22 10.86 3.42
C CYS A 8 30.62 10.16 4.73
N ASP A 9 30.36 10.84 5.84
CA ASP A 9 30.60 10.35 7.19
C ASP A 9 29.40 10.78 8.06
N SER A 10 28.74 9.81 8.68
CA SER A 10 27.52 10.08 9.47
C SER A 10 27.75 10.93 10.71
N LYS A 11 29.00 11.01 11.20
CA LYS A 11 29.36 11.84 12.37
C LYS A 11 29.60 13.29 12.01
N ASN A 12 30.32 13.52 10.90
CA ASN A 12 30.69 14.86 10.46
C ASN A 12 29.71 15.47 9.49
N PHE A 13 28.98 14.64 8.76
CA PHE A 13 27.97 15.05 7.78
C PHE A 13 26.75 14.11 7.82
N PRO A 14 25.85 14.29 8.81
CA PRO A 14 24.72 13.38 9.03
C PRO A 14 23.63 13.56 7.96
N VAL A 15 23.81 12.91 6.82
CA VAL A 15 22.84 12.89 5.69
C VAL A 15 22.44 11.46 5.40
N SER A 16 21.14 11.22 5.28
CA SER A 16 20.59 9.95 4.79
C SER A 16 20.51 9.96 3.26
N PHE A 17 20.73 8.81 2.64
CA PHE A 17 20.71 8.66 1.19
C PHE A 17 19.69 7.62 0.76
N VAL A 18 18.98 7.91 -0.32
CA VAL A 18 18.27 6.91 -1.12
C VAL A 18 18.98 6.79 -2.45
N VAL A 19 19.45 5.59 -2.77
CA VAL A 19 20.27 5.34 -3.96
C VAL A 19 19.61 4.23 -4.78
N THR A 20 19.35 4.53 -6.05
CA THR A 20 18.95 3.50 -7.03
C THR A 20 20.21 2.82 -7.57
N ASP A 21 20.30 1.49 -7.39
CA ASP A 21 21.44 0.68 -7.83
C ASP A 21 20.99 -0.49 -8.72
N PRO A 22 20.70 -0.23 -10.02
CA PRO A 22 20.13 -1.24 -10.91
C PRO A 22 21.02 -2.47 -11.13
N LYS A 23 22.32 -2.36 -10.86
CA LYS A 23 23.32 -3.43 -11.04
C LYS A 23 23.80 -4.03 -9.71
N GLY A 24 23.39 -3.49 -8.57
CA GLY A 24 23.87 -3.89 -7.26
C GLY A 24 25.34 -3.53 -6.96
N SER A 25 26.02 -2.83 -7.89
CA SER A 25 27.44 -2.55 -7.78
C SER A 25 27.78 -1.48 -6.74
N ILE A 26 26.88 -0.57 -6.46
CA ILE A 26 27.08 0.49 -5.46
C ILE A 26 27.05 -0.11 -4.06
N GLY A 27 26.07 -0.96 -3.79
CA GLY A 27 25.95 -1.66 -2.52
C GLY A 27 27.20 -2.52 -2.22
N VAL A 28 27.67 -3.27 -3.22
CA VAL A 28 28.85 -4.14 -3.08
C VAL A 28 30.15 -3.33 -2.88
N GLU A 29 30.38 -2.29 -3.68
CA GLU A 29 31.65 -1.55 -3.67
C GLU A 29 31.76 -0.48 -2.57
N CYS A 30 30.63 0.13 -2.18
CA CYS A 30 30.63 1.22 -1.20
C CYS A 30 30.09 0.80 0.18
N GLY A 31 29.41 -0.34 0.28
CA GLY A 31 28.68 -0.74 1.49
C GLY A 31 29.57 -0.86 2.72
N GLU A 32 30.71 -1.53 2.59
CA GLU A 32 31.65 -1.68 3.73
C GLU A 32 32.22 -0.33 4.20
N ALA A 33 32.53 0.57 3.28
CA ALA A 33 33.03 1.91 3.63
C ALA A 33 31.92 2.72 4.36
N LEU A 34 30.68 2.67 3.87
CA LEU A 34 29.56 3.35 4.52
C LEU A 34 29.29 2.80 5.93
N LEU A 35 29.35 1.49 6.13
CA LEU A 35 29.24 0.89 7.46
C LEU A 35 30.36 1.37 8.41
N LYS A 36 31.59 1.41 7.94
CA LYS A 36 32.75 1.96 8.70
C LYS A 36 32.56 3.45 9.03
N HIS A 37 31.90 4.20 8.16
CA HIS A 37 31.56 5.61 8.36
C HIS A 37 30.29 5.80 9.22
N GLY A 38 29.75 4.73 9.80
CA GLY A 38 28.64 4.76 10.78
C GLY A 38 27.25 4.81 10.19
N TYR A 39 27.09 4.55 8.89
CA TYR A 39 25.77 4.44 8.27
C TYR A 39 25.13 3.08 8.55
N LYS A 40 23.80 3.08 8.70
CA LYS A 40 22.98 1.87 8.62
C LYS A 40 22.57 1.67 7.16
N LEU A 41 22.81 0.49 6.62
CA LEU A 41 22.42 0.16 5.25
C LEU A 41 21.12 -0.64 5.23
N LYS A 42 20.20 -0.21 4.42
CA LYS A 42 18.91 -0.86 4.15
C LYS A 42 18.82 -1.17 2.65
N PHE A 43 18.43 -2.39 2.30
CA PHE A 43 18.38 -2.84 0.91
C PHE A 43 16.98 -3.32 0.57
N PHE A 44 16.36 -2.67 -0.42
CA PHE A 44 15.11 -3.16 -1.03
C PHE A 44 15.44 -3.67 -2.44
N ASN A 45 15.42 -4.99 -2.60
CA ASN A 45 15.84 -5.66 -3.83
C ASN A 45 14.63 -6.20 -4.57
N THR A 46 14.22 -5.49 -5.63
CA THR A 46 13.07 -5.86 -6.48
C THR A 46 13.40 -6.91 -7.55
N ILE A 47 14.68 -7.29 -7.70
CA ILE A 47 15.12 -8.33 -8.64
C ILE A 47 15.11 -9.70 -7.95
N ASN A 48 15.51 -9.73 -6.68
CA ASN A 48 15.55 -10.96 -5.89
C ASN A 48 15.00 -10.67 -4.48
N PHE A 49 13.70 -10.89 -4.31
CA PHE A 49 13.00 -10.64 -3.05
C PHE A 49 13.50 -11.46 -1.88
N SER A 50 14.10 -12.65 -2.12
CA SER A 50 14.70 -13.45 -1.05
C SER A 50 15.92 -12.80 -0.39
N LYS A 51 16.52 -11.81 -1.05
CA LYS A 51 17.64 -11.00 -0.57
C LYS A 51 17.25 -9.56 -0.27
N SER A 52 15.95 -9.27 -0.18
CA SER A 52 15.41 -7.97 0.11
C SER A 52 15.00 -7.85 1.57
N MET A 53 15.20 -6.68 2.15
CA MET A 53 14.44 -6.28 3.34
C MET A 53 12.99 -6.04 2.94
N ARG A 54 12.11 -6.21 3.90
CA ARG A 54 10.67 -6.02 3.68
C ARG A 54 10.29 -4.55 3.80
N TYR A 55 9.34 -4.16 2.98
CA TYR A 55 8.81 -2.81 2.91
C TYR A 55 7.29 -2.81 2.90
N ASN A 56 6.69 -2.40 4.00
CA ASN A 56 5.24 -2.24 4.08
C ASN A 56 4.86 -0.76 4.01
N PRO A 57 4.31 -0.27 2.90
CA PRO A 57 3.90 1.14 2.78
C PRO A 57 2.86 1.58 3.80
N MET A 58 2.04 0.65 4.34
CA MET A 58 1.04 0.99 5.35
C MET A 58 1.66 1.37 6.70
N ALA A 59 2.90 0.94 6.98
CA ALA A 59 3.63 1.33 8.20
C ALA A 59 3.91 2.84 8.29
N TYR A 60 3.88 3.54 7.15
CA TYR A 60 4.14 4.99 7.06
C TYR A 60 2.87 5.85 7.01
N ILE A 61 1.73 5.28 7.33
CA ILE A 61 0.47 6.02 7.48
C ILE A 61 0.42 6.58 8.90
N HIS A 62 0.37 7.90 9.03
CA HIS A 62 0.22 8.60 10.31
C HIS A 62 -1.05 9.46 10.36
N SER A 63 -1.71 9.63 9.21
CA SER A 63 -2.90 10.49 9.09
C SER A 63 -3.81 10.07 7.94
N GLU A 64 -5.06 10.57 7.93
CA GLU A 64 -5.99 10.42 6.79
C GLU A 64 -5.36 10.90 5.47
N LYS A 65 -4.49 11.93 5.51
CA LYS A 65 -3.79 12.43 4.32
C LYS A 65 -2.81 11.40 3.75
N ASP A 66 -2.18 10.61 4.61
CA ASP A 66 -1.21 9.61 4.17
C ASP A 66 -1.91 8.40 3.55
N VAL A 67 -3.11 8.03 4.04
CA VAL A 67 -4.00 7.08 3.35
C VAL A 67 -4.29 7.54 1.93
N LEU A 68 -4.67 8.82 1.75
CA LEU A 68 -4.93 9.38 0.42
C LEU A 68 -3.69 9.39 -0.48
N LYS A 69 -2.50 9.68 0.07
CA LYS A 69 -1.24 9.63 -0.67
C LYS A 69 -0.90 8.21 -1.11
N LEU A 70 -1.02 7.23 -0.21
CA LEU A 70 -0.77 5.83 -0.53
C LEU A 70 -1.68 5.34 -1.65
N VAL A 71 -2.99 5.59 -1.54
CA VAL A 71 -3.95 5.22 -2.59
C VAL A 71 -3.64 5.94 -3.90
N THR A 72 -3.25 7.23 -3.84
CA THR A 72 -2.87 7.98 -5.06
C THR A 72 -1.64 7.36 -5.72
N ALA A 73 -0.61 7.02 -4.94
CA ALA A 73 0.59 6.37 -5.46
C ALA A 73 0.27 5.00 -6.08
N LEU A 74 -0.55 4.19 -5.38
CA LEU A 74 -1.01 2.90 -5.88
C LEU A 74 -1.74 3.04 -7.22
N MET A 75 -2.74 3.92 -7.29
CA MET A 75 -3.54 4.13 -8.50
C MET A 75 -2.72 4.66 -9.66
N THR A 76 -1.76 5.55 -9.40
CA THR A 76 -0.89 6.12 -10.44
C THR A 76 0.05 5.07 -11.00
N ASN A 77 0.65 4.23 -10.14
CA ASN A 77 1.65 3.25 -10.55
C ASN A 77 1.05 1.95 -11.11
N THR A 78 -0.24 1.71 -10.90
CA THR A 78 -0.95 0.54 -11.45
C THR A 78 -1.90 0.90 -12.59
N LYS A 79 -1.80 2.10 -13.13
CA LYS A 79 -2.57 2.52 -14.29
C LYS A 79 -2.02 1.83 -15.53
N GLY A 80 -2.88 1.03 -16.21
CA GLY A 80 -2.49 0.37 -17.46
C GLY A 80 -2.11 1.36 -18.57
N GLU A 81 -1.34 0.90 -19.55
CA GLU A 81 -1.05 1.64 -20.77
C GLU A 81 -2.34 1.75 -21.60
N GLY A 82 -2.96 2.93 -21.61
CA GLY A 82 -4.17 3.21 -22.36
C GLY A 82 -4.64 4.66 -22.18
N GLN A 83 -5.46 5.12 -23.10
CA GLN A 83 -6.12 6.43 -22.98
C GLN A 83 -6.96 6.48 -21.70
N GLY A 84 -6.93 7.58 -21.00
CA GLY A 84 -7.64 7.78 -19.74
C GLY A 84 -9.12 7.41 -19.88
N GLY A 85 -9.54 6.38 -19.13
CA GLY A 85 -10.93 6.00 -19.03
C GLY A 85 -11.78 7.08 -18.37
N ASP A 86 -13.09 6.84 -18.27
CA ASP A 86 -13.99 7.76 -17.57
C ASP A 86 -13.48 8.01 -16.13
N PRO A 87 -13.27 9.28 -15.75
CA PRO A 87 -12.82 9.65 -14.40
C PRO A 87 -13.72 9.13 -13.27
N PHE A 88 -14.93 8.70 -13.59
CA PHE A 88 -15.84 8.08 -12.63
C PHE A 88 -15.25 6.82 -12.00
N TRP A 89 -14.66 5.93 -12.80
CA TRP A 89 -14.10 4.66 -12.33
C TRP A 89 -12.93 4.89 -11.38
N ASP A 90 -11.99 5.77 -11.75
CA ASP A 90 -10.87 6.13 -10.87
C ASP A 90 -11.33 6.69 -9.52
N LYS A 91 -12.39 7.50 -9.51
CA LYS A 91 -12.97 8.06 -8.28
C LYS A 91 -13.64 6.98 -7.42
N ALA A 92 -14.40 6.07 -8.04
CA ALA A 92 -15.11 5.02 -7.34
C ALA A 92 -14.15 3.97 -6.73
N GLU A 93 -13.13 3.54 -7.49
CA GLU A 93 -12.05 2.70 -6.99
C GLU A 93 -11.30 3.35 -5.82
N ARG A 94 -11.00 4.64 -5.93
CA ARG A 94 -10.36 5.40 -4.86
C ARG A 94 -11.15 5.37 -3.56
N LEU A 95 -12.48 5.57 -3.63
CA LEU A 95 -13.34 5.53 -2.44
C LEU A 95 -13.25 4.17 -1.74
N LEU A 96 -13.31 3.08 -2.50
CA LEU A 96 -13.19 1.74 -1.95
C LEU A 96 -11.81 1.52 -1.33
N LEU A 97 -10.72 1.74 -2.08
CA LEU A 97 -9.36 1.51 -1.58
C LEU A 97 -9.03 2.38 -0.35
N VAL A 98 -9.45 3.65 -0.36
CA VAL A 98 -9.27 4.55 0.81
C VAL A 98 -10.04 4.01 2.01
N SER A 99 -11.27 3.53 1.84
CA SER A 99 -12.07 3.02 2.95
C SER A 99 -11.44 1.76 3.57
N LEU A 100 -11.00 0.80 2.73
CA LEU A 100 -10.40 -0.45 3.20
C LEU A 100 -9.03 -0.22 3.86
N ILE A 101 -8.16 0.58 3.26
CA ILE A 101 -6.84 0.89 3.84
C ILE A 101 -7.00 1.68 5.15
N ALA A 102 -7.95 2.63 5.20
CA ALA A 102 -8.24 3.35 6.44
C ALA A 102 -8.80 2.42 7.52
N TYR A 103 -9.64 1.44 7.16
CA TYR A 103 -10.12 0.44 8.10
C TYR A 103 -8.95 -0.38 8.67
N LEU A 104 -8.10 -0.92 7.80
CA LEU A 104 -6.93 -1.69 8.22
C LEU A 104 -6.01 -0.88 9.15
N HIS A 105 -5.73 0.36 8.78
CA HIS A 105 -4.83 1.20 9.57
C HIS A 105 -5.38 1.57 10.96
N TYR A 106 -6.67 1.91 11.08
CA TYR A 106 -7.24 2.43 12.32
C TYR A 106 -7.89 1.38 13.23
N GLU A 107 -8.29 0.25 12.66
CA GLU A 107 -9.12 -0.74 13.38
C GLU A 107 -8.51 -2.13 13.44
N ALA A 108 -7.65 -2.51 12.50
CA ALA A 108 -7.03 -3.83 12.46
C ALA A 108 -5.74 -3.88 13.30
N PRO A 109 -5.38 -5.07 13.83
CA PRO A 109 -4.06 -5.31 14.43
C PRO A 109 -2.93 -4.98 13.45
N VAL A 110 -1.74 -4.60 13.98
CA VAL A 110 -0.60 -4.19 13.16
C VAL A 110 -0.16 -5.26 12.17
N GLU A 111 -0.27 -6.52 12.56
CA GLU A 111 0.08 -7.69 11.73
C GLU A 111 -0.82 -7.83 10.49
N GLU A 112 -2.04 -7.27 10.55
CA GLU A 112 -3.01 -7.29 9.45
C GLU A 112 -2.96 -6.03 8.58
N GLN A 113 -2.17 -5.01 8.97
CA GLN A 113 -2.05 -3.77 8.24
C GLN A 113 -1.10 -3.91 7.03
N ASN A 114 -1.47 -4.72 6.04
CA ASN A 114 -0.67 -5.01 4.86
C ASN A 114 -1.54 -5.28 3.61
N PHE A 115 -0.90 -5.38 2.45
CA PHE A 115 -1.60 -5.60 1.18
C PHE A 115 -2.20 -7.01 1.04
N ALA A 116 -1.66 -8.01 1.73
CA ALA A 116 -2.23 -9.35 1.71
C ALA A 116 -3.63 -9.34 2.34
N THR A 117 -3.77 -8.73 3.51
CA THR A 117 -5.08 -8.57 4.18
C THR A 117 -6.03 -7.69 3.36
N LEU A 118 -5.53 -6.63 2.70
CA LEU A 118 -6.35 -5.82 1.80
C LEU A 118 -6.93 -6.64 0.65
N LEU A 119 -6.13 -7.53 0.04
CA LEU A 119 -6.57 -8.46 -1.00
C LEU A 119 -7.61 -9.46 -0.48
N GLU A 120 -7.41 -9.99 0.73
CA GLU A 120 -8.35 -10.90 1.36
C GLU A 120 -9.70 -10.21 1.61
N MET A 121 -9.69 -8.97 2.10
CA MET A 121 -10.92 -8.17 2.23
C MET A 121 -11.63 -8.02 0.87
N LEU A 122 -10.91 -7.64 -0.19
CA LEU A 122 -11.51 -7.51 -1.53
C LEU A 122 -12.07 -8.84 -2.04
N ASN A 123 -11.38 -9.96 -1.83
CA ASN A 123 -11.82 -11.29 -2.28
C ASN A 123 -13.09 -11.76 -1.54
N THR A 124 -13.31 -11.28 -0.32
CA THR A 124 -14.55 -11.59 0.45
C THR A 124 -15.71 -10.67 0.08
N MET A 125 -15.45 -9.57 -0.65
CA MET A 125 -16.48 -8.65 -1.11
C MET A 125 -17.22 -9.23 -2.32
N GLN A 126 -18.37 -9.82 -2.08
CA GLN A 126 -19.26 -10.26 -3.14
C GLN A 126 -20.40 -9.25 -3.29
N VAL A 127 -20.87 -9.08 -4.50
CA VAL A 127 -22.02 -8.21 -4.81
C VAL A 127 -23.08 -9.06 -5.54
N SER A 128 -24.29 -9.04 -5.03
CA SER A 128 -25.46 -9.57 -5.76
C SER A 128 -25.94 -8.55 -6.79
N GLU A 129 -26.25 -9.02 -7.99
CA GLU A 129 -26.87 -8.19 -9.02
C GLU A 129 -28.40 -8.14 -8.87
N ASP A 130 -28.97 -9.16 -8.24
CA ASP A 130 -30.42 -9.37 -8.13
C ASP A 130 -30.98 -9.01 -6.74
N ASP A 131 -30.12 -8.89 -5.73
CA ASP A 131 -30.51 -8.56 -4.35
C ASP A 131 -29.70 -7.38 -3.82
N GLU A 132 -30.29 -6.21 -3.83
CA GLU A 132 -29.70 -4.96 -3.31
C GLU A 132 -29.55 -4.96 -1.78
N THR A 133 -30.21 -5.88 -1.08
CA THR A 133 -30.14 -5.99 0.38
C THR A 133 -29.00 -6.92 0.84
N TYR A 134 -28.34 -7.60 -0.11
CA TYR A 134 -27.23 -8.51 0.20
C TYR A 134 -26.07 -7.77 0.86
N GLN A 135 -25.63 -8.32 1.98
CA GLN A 135 -24.46 -7.83 2.74
C GLN A 135 -23.36 -8.87 2.75
N ASN A 136 -22.20 -8.49 2.26
CA ASN A 136 -20.99 -9.30 2.36
C ASN A 136 -20.29 -9.10 3.73
N PRO A 137 -19.31 -9.94 4.10
CA PRO A 137 -18.60 -9.83 5.39
C PRO A 137 -17.97 -8.45 5.65
N VAL A 138 -17.47 -7.78 4.62
CA VAL A 138 -16.88 -6.43 4.75
C VAL A 138 -17.97 -5.38 5.02
N ASP A 139 -19.15 -5.51 4.42
CA ASP A 139 -20.30 -4.66 4.75
C ASP A 139 -20.63 -4.71 6.24
N LEU A 140 -20.63 -5.91 6.83
CA LEU A 140 -20.91 -6.10 8.26
C LEU A 140 -19.84 -5.46 9.15
N LEU A 141 -18.55 -5.55 8.76
CA LEU A 141 -17.47 -4.87 9.48
C LEU A 141 -17.66 -3.35 9.50
N PHE A 142 -18.01 -2.76 8.35
CA PHE A 142 -18.24 -1.31 8.25
C PHE A 142 -19.54 -0.87 8.93
N GLU A 143 -20.56 -1.72 8.97
CA GLU A 143 -21.78 -1.45 9.71
C GLU A 143 -21.50 -1.41 11.22
N ASP A 144 -20.79 -2.41 11.76
CA ASP A 144 -20.40 -2.46 13.16
C ASP A 144 -19.51 -1.27 13.54
N LEU A 145 -18.50 -0.95 12.71
CA LEU A 145 -17.67 0.24 12.89
C LEU A 145 -18.52 1.52 12.87
N GLY A 146 -19.49 1.60 11.96
CA GLY A 146 -20.38 2.76 11.85
C GLY A 146 -21.27 2.97 13.06
N LYS A 147 -21.68 1.89 13.76
CA LYS A 147 -22.41 1.94 15.03
C LYS A 147 -21.51 2.46 16.17
N LYS A 148 -20.26 2.01 16.22
CA LYS A 148 -19.28 2.38 17.28
C LYS A 148 -18.65 3.75 17.03
N LYS A 149 -18.29 4.06 15.78
CA LYS A 149 -17.53 5.26 15.37
C LYS A 149 -18.15 5.89 14.11
N PRO A 150 -19.36 6.50 14.18
CA PRO A 150 -20.09 6.99 13.01
C PRO A 150 -19.37 8.07 12.20
N LYS A 151 -18.42 8.78 12.83
CA LYS A 151 -17.60 9.84 12.20
C LYS A 151 -16.25 9.32 11.67
N SER A 152 -15.98 8.00 11.76
CA SER A 152 -14.75 7.42 11.24
C SER A 152 -14.55 7.77 9.77
N PHE A 153 -13.31 8.10 9.38
CA PHE A 153 -12.94 8.38 8.00
C PHE A 153 -13.21 7.18 7.10
N ALA A 154 -12.86 5.98 7.53
CA ALA A 154 -13.12 4.74 6.81
C ALA A 154 -14.63 4.57 6.52
N VAL A 155 -15.49 4.77 7.52
CA VAL A 155 -16.96 4.65 7.37
C VAL A 155 -17.50 5.69 6.39
N ARG A 156 -17.02 6.94 6.45
CA ARG A 156 -17.47 7.99 5.52
C ARG A 156 -17.14 7.64 4.07
N GLN A 157 -15.91 7.14 3.81
CA GLN A 157 -15.50 6.76 2.46
C GLN A 157 -16.26 5.52 1.96
N TYR A 158 -16.47 4.53 2.84
CA TYR A 158 -17.20 3.33 2.49
C TYR A 158 -18.68 3.62 2.14
N LYS A 159 -19.34 4.50 2.89
CA LYS A 159 -20.70 4.93 2.58
C LYS A 159 -20.82 5.57 1.19
N LEU A 160 -19.83 6.35 0.78
CA LEU A 160 -19.78 6.94 -0.56
C LEU A 160 -19.58 5.85 -1.64
N TYR A 161 -18.73 4.87 -1.41
CA TYR A 161 -18.58 3.72 -2.30
C TYR A 161 -19.89 2.95 -2.44
N LYS A 162 -20.62 2.72 -1.35
CA LYS A 162 -21.90 1.97 -1.33
C LYS A 162 -23.04 2.67 -2.05
N LEU A 163 -22.85 3.91 -2.53
CA LEU A 163 -23.80 4.53 -3.46
C LEU A 163 -23.76 3.86 -4.85
N ALA A 164 -22.70 3.16 -5.18
CA ALA A 164 -22.65 2.28 -6.34
C ALA A 164 -23.35 0.95 -6.00
N ALA A 165 -24.23 0.50 -6.88
CA ALA A 165 -25.01 -0.73 -6.69
C ALA A 165 -24.86 -1.69 -7.89
N GLY A 166 -25.22 -2.94 -7.68
CA GLY A 166 -25.33 -3.96 -8.70
C GLY A 166 -24.08 -4.09 -9.58
N LYS A 167 -24.24 -4.03 -10.89
CA LYS A 167 -23.17 -4.18 -11.90
C LYS A 167 -22.05 -3.14 -11.73
N THR A 168 -22.37 -1.92 -11.30
CA THR A 168 -21.35 -0.87 -11.08
C THR A 168 -20.44 -1.24 -9.92
N ALA A 169 -20.99 -1.67 -8.78
CA ALA A 169 -20.19 -2.10 -7.65
C ALA A 169 -19.30 -3.31 -7.99
N LYS A 170 -19.84 -4.29 -8.72
CA LYS A 170 -19.08 -5.45 -9.21
C LYS A 170 -17.90 -5.05 -10.11
N SER A 171 -18.13 -4.11 -11.03
CA SER A 171 -17.07 -3.61 -11.91
C SER A 171 -15.97 -2.88 -11.15
N ILE A 172 -16.32 -2.10 -10.11
CA ILE A 172 -15.33 -1.44 -9.23
C ILE A 172 -14.47 -2.48 -8.51
N LEU A 173 -15.08 -3.55 -7.97
CA LEU A 173 -14.33 -4.63 -7.30
C LEU A 173 -13.37 -5.33 -8.26
N ILE A 174 -13.80 -5.67 -9.48
CA ILE A 174 -12.94 -6.28 -10.51
C ILE A 174 -11.75 -5.35 -10.82
N SER A 175 -12.01 -4.06 -10.98
CA SER A 175 -10.96 -3.08 -11.29
C SER A 175 -9.96 -2.92 -10.14
N CYS A 176 -10.42 -2.85 -8.89
CA CYS A 176 -9.55 -2.85 -7.71
C CYS A 176 -8.71 -4.14 -7.62
N GLY A 177 -9.31 -5.30 -7.87
CA GLY A 177 -8.61 -6.59 -7.91
C GLY A 177 -7.51 -6.60 -8.98
N ALA A 178 -7.80 -6.12 -10.19
CA ALA A 178 -6.82 -6.01 -11.26
C ALA A 178 -5.63 -5.09 -10.89
N ARG A 179 -5.88 -3.97 -10.21
CA ARG A 179 -4.82 -3.09 -9.71
C ARG A 179 -3.94 -3.75 -8.66
N LEU A 180 -4.52 -4.56 -7.79
CA LEU A 180 -3.81 -5.21 -6.71
C LEU A 180 -3.21 -6.56 -7.08
N ALA A 181 -3.47 -7.06 -8.29
CA ALA A 181 -2.95 -8.33 -8.77
C ALA A 181 -1.42 -8.51 -8.59
N PRO A 182 -0.55 -7.48 -8.77
CA PRO A 182 0.87 -7.63 -8.48
C PRO A 182 1.18 -8.01 -7.02
N PHE A 183 0.33 -7.63 -6.06
CA PHE A 183 0.49 -7.96 -4.65
C PHE A 183 0.00 -9.36 -4.30
N ASP A 184 -0.61 -10.09 -5.23
CA ASP A 184 -1.00 -11.49 -5.05
C ASP A 184 0.15 -12.47 -5.38
N ILE A 185 1.22 -11.99 -5.99
CA ILE A 185 2.44 -12.76 -6.19
C ILE A 185 3.10 -13.03 -4.84
N GLN A 186 3.40 -14.31 -4.52
CA GLN A 186 3.85 -14.72 -3.19
C GLN A 186 5.08 -13.93 -2.72
N GLU A 187 6.08 -13.74 -3.58
CA GLU A 187 7.29 -12.99 -3.23
C GLU A 187 7.00 -11.51 -2.91
N VAL A 188 6.01 -10.90 -3.58
CA VAL A 188 5.59 -9.53 -3.31
C VAL A 188 4.76 -9.45 -2.03
N ARG A 189 3.88 -10.42 -1.78
CA ARG A 189 3.16 -10.55 -0.50
C ARG A 189 4.15 -10.60 0.66
N ASP A 190 5.14 -11.50 0.58
CA ASP A 190 6.16 -11.65 1.62
C ASP A 190 7.00 -10.37 1.82
N ALA A 191 7.35 -9.70 0.71
CA ALA A 191 8.15 -8.47 0.74
C ALA A 191 7.39 -7.26 1.30
N THR A 192 6.04 -7.28 1.29
CA THR A 192 5.20 -6.16 1.74
C THR A 192 4.40 -6.44 3.02
N MET A 193 4.64 -7.58 3.67
CA MET A 193 3.88 -8.02 4.83
C MET A 193 4.15 -7.17 6.08
N TYR A 194 5.41 -6.81 6.33
CA TYR A 194 5.84 -5.94 7.43
C TYR A 194 7.01 -5.05 6.98
N ASP A 195 7.42 -4.11 7.83
CA ASP A 195 8.46 -3.14 7.47
C ASP A 195 9.78 -3.38 8.21
N GLU A 196 10.89 -3.41 7.46
CA GLU A 196 12.27 -3.48 7.97
C GLU A 196 13.07 -2.24 7.57
N LEU A 197 12.55 -1.44 6.63
CA LEU A 197 13.29 -0.28 6.11
C LEU A 197 13.31 0.89 7.09
N GLU A 198 12.26 1.08 7.89
CA GLU A 198 12.19 2.14 8.90
C GLU A 198 12.59 3.52 8.34
N LEU A 199 12.01 3.90 7.21
CA LEU A 199 12.40 5.12 6.46
C LEU A 199 12.06 6.43 7.18
N ASP A 200 11.27 6.35 8.24
CA ASP A 200 10.82 7.47 9.08
C ASP A 200 11.64 7.66 10.37
N LYS A 201 12.69 6.84 10.58
CA LYS A 201 13.55 6.85 11.77
C LYS A 201 14.95 7.36 11.54
#